data_97d7cd8fe2d89381cdf36d274316e354
#
_entry.id   97d7cd8fe2d89381cdf36d274316e354
#
_cell.length_a   1.000
_cell.length_b   1.000
_cell.length_c   1.000
_cell.angle_alpha   90.00
_cell.angle_beta   90.00
_cell.angle_gamma   90.00
#
_symmetry.space_group_name_H-M   'P 1'
#
loop_
_entity.id
_entity.type
_entity.pdbx_description
1 polymer ?
#
loop_
_entity_poly.entity_id
_entity_poly.type
_entity_poly.pdbx_seq_one_letter_code
_entity_poly.pdbx_strand_id
1 'polypeptide(L)'
;MATSPDPNLAEALVMQGDPQRGIEPCAKCHQADGGGSEEVGAPRLAALGADYLANQIQNFRDGNRQHPIMAPWAKLLTEQEITALSAYFAALPPASNAQVPKHLNPRDGAWLALYGNWDGRRLPACQQCHGPLGIGVGEHFPALAGQPYNYLVGQLAAWGTGERRGDHDGMMAAVAHRLTLAEAQHVAAFYAALPAVQAVETARELDTGTWMPSAAGLKPPALVVAPATAPQAQTESEAQPPAKPHWWSSIMPKVHKEALSHQGRVAPGRMLTDERPFQPPSRSERPTDEFGEMVALGESIFSHTYSHQISGQYVGNDQVCEGCHLDGGRLANAAPMWAAWVAYPAYRAKNNKVNTLTERIQGCFAYSMNAQASEVGHPPAADSTTVLALTSYLYWLAQDAPTGDRQMPGRGFPALAQTEQGFDPDRGEVVYAKHCAVCHGEEGEGGYAGTEMVFPPLWGERSYNWGAGMHRIDTAAAFIKTNMPLGNYLELSDQQAWDVAAYINSQERPQDPRFNGDLAETTERFHGGEFDYYGVRKARDGRLLGSRAMSPPASAAQTEVGTD
;
A
#
# COMPACT_ATOMS: atom_id res chain seq x y z
N MET A 1 16.83 -28.02 12.92
CA MET A 1 16.65 -28.37 11.51
C MET A 1 15.16 -28.64 11.34
N ALA A 2 14.45 -27.74 10.68
CA ALA A 2 13.04 -27.96 10.34
C ALA A 2 12.98 -29.13 9.34
N THR A 3 12.25 -30.18 9.65
CA THR A 3 11.99 -31.27 8.72
C THR A 3 11.16 -30.75 7.57
N SER A 4 11.55 -31.06 6.33
CA SER A 4 10.74 -30.72 5.15
C SER A 4 9.30 -31.24 5.33
N PRO A 5 8.28 -30.46 4.94
CA PRO A 5 6.88 -30.88 5.06
C PRO A 5 6.66 -32.21 4.31
N ASP A 6 5.93 -33.14 4.93
CA ASP A 6 5.61 -34.43 4.30
C ASP A 6 4.41 -34.24 3.33
N PRO A 7 4.63 -34.31 2.02
CA PRO A 7 3.56 -34.10 1.05
C PRO A 7 2.47 -35.18 1.10
N ASN A 8 2.81 -36.42 1.49
CA ASN A 8 1.84 -37.51 1.58
C ASN A 8 0.85 -37.28 2.74
N LEU A 9 1.34 -36.69 3.84
CA LEU A 9 0.50 -36.32 4.98
C LEU A 9 -0.57 -35.29 4.58
N ALA A 10 -0.15 -34.27 3.86
CA ALA A 10 -1.04 -33.23 3.38
C ALA A 10 -2.08 -33.78 2.40
N GLU A 11 -1.64 -34.54 1.39
CA GLU A 11 -2.52 -35.13 0.37
C GLU A 11 -3.59 -36.05 1.00
N ALA A 12 -3.22 -36.86 1.99
CA ALA A 12 -4.15 -37.72 2.70
C ALA A 12 -5.24 -36.91 3.41
N LEU A 13 -4.87 -35.86 4.13
CA LEU A 13 -5.85 -34.97 4.80
C LEU A 13 -6.72 -34.22 3.80
N VAL A 14 -6.15 -33.76 2.70
CA VAL A 14 -6.89 -33.04 1.66
C VAL A 14 -7.93 -33.92 1.01
N MET A 15 -7.57 -35.14 0.63
CA MET A 15 -8.41 -36.02 -0.18
C MET A 15 -9.30 -36.98 0.64
N GLN A 16 -8.87 -37.37 1.84
CA GLN A 16 -9.54 -38.40 2.65
C GLN A 16 -9.98 -37.87 4.03
N GLY A 17 -9.36 -36.80 4.53
CA GLY A 17 -9.59 -36.33 5.89
C GLY A 17 -9.00 -37.26 6.94
N ASP A 18 -9.50 -37.16 8.16
CA ASP A 18 -9.22 -38.09 9.25
C ASP A 18 -10.52 -38.42 10.00
N PRO A 19 -11.24 -39.47 9.58
CA PRO A 19 -12.51 -39.84 10.21
C PRO A 19 -12.39 -40.20 11.71
N GLN A 20 -11.22 -40.65 12.16
CA GLN A 20 -11.01 -41.00 13.57
C GLN A 20 -11.02 -39.75 14.47
N ARG A 21 -10.53 -38.63 13.95
CA ARG A 21 -10.53 -37.32 14.61
C ARG A 21 -11.74 -36.45 14.19
N GLY A 22 -12.57 -36.94 13.29
CA GLY A 22 -13.73 -36.17 12.78
C GLY A 22 -13.35 -35.02 11.84
N ILE A 23 -12.20 -35.13 11.17
CA ILE A 23 -11.75 -34.15 10.18
C ILE A 23 -12.22 -34.61 8.80
N GLU A 24 -13.11 -33.84 8.20
CA GLU A 24 -13.57 -34.06 6.82
C GLU A 24 -12.45 -33.75 5.81
N PRO A 25 -12.47 -34.35 4.59
CA PRO A 25 -11.55 -33.99 3.53
C PRO A 25 -11.59 -32.51 3.20
N CYS A 26 -10.43 -31.84 3.19
CA CYS A 26 -10.36 -30.39 2.88
C CYS A 26 -10.92 -30.10 1.47
N ALA A 27 -10.70 -31.02 0.52
CA ALA A 27 -11.20 -30.93 -0.86
C ALA A 27 -12.73 -30.88 -0.95
N LYS A 28 -13.46 -31.34 0.06
CA LYS A 28 -14.94 -31.29 0.09
C LYS A 28 -15.49 -29.88 -0.03
N CYS A 29 -14.79 -28.89 0.53
CA CYS A 29 -15.17 -27.47 0.48
C CYS A 29 -14.24 -26.65 -0.38
N HIS A 30 -12.92 -26.87 -0.27
CA HIS A 30 -11.90 -26.10 -0.96
C HIS A 30 -11.59 -26.61 -2.38
N GLN A 31 -12.23 -27.72 -2.79
CA GLN A 31 -12.00 -28.48 -4.02
C GLN A 31 -10.60 -29.12 -4.06
N ALA A 32 -10.43 -30.14 -4.90
CA ALA A 32 -9.15 -30.88 -5.02
C ALA A 32 -8.05 -30.01 -5.63
N ASP A 33 -8.42 -29.07 -6.50
CA ASP A 33 -7.52 -28.09 -7.11
C ASP A 33 -7.23 -26.87 -6.21
N GLY A 34 -7.85 -26.82 -5.03
CA GLY A 34 -7.73 -25.67 -4.13
C GLY A 34 -8.41 -24.39 -4.63
N GLY A 35 -9.23 -24.46 -5.68
CA GLY A 35 -9.87 -23.29 -6.32
C GLY A 35 -11.00 -22.65 -5.50
N GLY A 36 -11.40 -23.27 -4.40
CA GLY A 36 -12.49 -22.80 -3.54
C GLY A 36 -13.88 -23.13 -4.07
N SER A 37 -14.92 -22.65 -3.40
CA SER A 37 -16.30 -22.89 -3.79
C SER A 37 -17.17 -21.68 -3.50
N GLU A 38 -17.82 -21.18 -4.54
CA GLU A 38 -18.80 -20.11 -4.42
C GLU A 38 -20.05 -20.57 -3.63
N GLU A 39 -20.48 -21.82 -3.85
CA GLU A 39 -21.69 -22.37 -3.25
C GLU A 39 -21.62 -22.43 -1.72
N VAL A 40 -20.49 -22.89 -1.17
CA VAL A 40 -20.29 -22.99 0.28
C VAL A 40 -19.48 -21.83 0.87
N GLY A 41 -19.09 -20.86 0.06
CA GLY A 41 -18.28 -19.70 0.48
C GLY A 41 -16.89 -20.08 0.97
N ALA A 42 -16.34 -21.21 0.50
CA ALA A 42 -14.99 -21.64 0.86
C ALA A 42 -13.97 -20.91 0.00
N PRO A 43 -12.87 -20.38 0.60
CA PRO A 43 -11.85 -19.66 -0.16
C PRO A 43 -11.06 -20.56 -1.11
N ARG A 44 -10.55 -19.95 -2.17
CA ARG A 44 -9.41 -20.46 -2.89
C ARG A 44 -8.20 -20.52 -1.97
N LEU A 45 -7.50 -21.65 -1.96
CA LEU A 45 -6.26 -21.87 -1.21
C LEU A 45 -5.05 -22.03 -2.14
N ALA A 46 -5.28 -22.53 -3.35
CA ALA A 46 -4.25 -22.75 -4.36
C ALA A 46 -3.44 -21.47 -4.65
N ALA A 47 -2.12 -21.61 -4.67
CA ALA A 47 -1.16 -20.52 -4.91
C ALA A 47 -1.24 -19.33 -3.95
N LEU A 48 -1.81 -19.50 -2.75
CA LEU A 48 -1.63 -18.54 -1.65
C LEU A 48 -0.33 -18.85 -0.90
N GLY A 49 0.26 -17.83 -0.27
CA GLY A 49 1.48 -18.00 0.54
C GLY A 49 1.32 -19.03 1.66
N ALA A 50 2.30 -19.92 1.83
CA ALA A 50 2.23 -20.98 2.85
C ALA A 50 2.12 -20.40 4.27
N ASP A 51 2.88 -19.36 4.57
CA ASP A 51 2.88 -18.72 5.89
C ASP A 51 1.55 -18.01 6.17
N TYR A 52 0.97 -17.36 5.15
CA TYR A 52 -0.38 -16.82 5.26
C TYR A 52 -1.40 -17.92 5.59
N LEU A 53 -1.36 -19.06 4.88
CA LEU A 53 -2.27 -20.18 5.11
C LEU A 53 -2.12 -20.76 6.51
N ALA A 54 -0.87 -20.98 6.96
CA ALA A 54 -0.58 -21.46 8.31
C ALA A 54 -1.12 -20.48 9.38
N ASN A 55 -0.87 -19.20 9.21
CA ASN A 55 -1.37 -18.16 10.10
C ASN A 55 -2.91 -18.11 10.15
N GLN A 56 -3.60 -18.35 9.02
CA GLN A 56 -5.07 -18.41 9.04
C GLN A 56 -5.60 -19.60 9.84
N ILE A 57 -4.96 -20.78 9.75
CA ILE A 57 -5.32 -21.94 10.57
C ILE A 57 -5.07 -21.64 12.05
N GLN A 58 -3.93 -21.02 12.37
CA GLN A 58 -3.63 -20.62 13.75
C GLN A 58 -4.65 -19.62 14.30
N ASN A 59 -5.06 -18.63 13.51
CA ASN A 59 -6.10 -17.66 13.90
C ASN A 59 -7.45 -18.33 14.20
N PHE A 60 -7.81 -19.41 13.52
CA PHE A 60 -8.99 -20.22 13.87
C PHE A 60 -8.80 -20.97 15.20
N ARG A 61 -7.60 -21.50 15.48
CA ARG A 61 -7.29 -22.19 16.73
C ARG A 61 -7.38 -21.25 17.93
N ASP A 62 -6.83 -20.06 17.78
CA ASP A 62 -6.71 -19.06 18.85
C ASP A 62 -8.01 -18.25 19.05
N GLY A 63 -8.99 -18.44 18.18
CA GLY A 63 -10.26 -17.71 18.23
C GLY A 63 -10.20 -16.27 17.71
N ASN A 64 -9.07 -15.87 17.10
CA ASN A 64 -8.94 -14.58 16.41
C ASN A 64 -9.77 -14.54 15.13
N ARG A 65 -10.05 -15.71 14.56
CA ARG A 65 -10.93 -15.89 13.41
C ARG A 65 -11.98 -16.93 13.74
N GLN A 66 -13.26 -16.54 13.63
CA GLN A 66 -14.36 -17.43 13.96
C GLN A 66 -14.96 -18.02 12.68
N HIS A 67 -15.20 -19.33 12.69
CA HIS A 67 -15.94 -20.02 11.65
C HIS A 67 -16.47 -21.36 12.19
N PRO A 68 -17.76 -21.68 12.02
CA PRO A 68 -18.38 -22.84 12.65
C PRO A 68 -17.78 -24.19 12.22
N ILE A 69 -17.19 -24.25 11.02
CA ILE A 69 -16.56 -25.47 10.47
C ILE A 69 -15.05 -25.44 10.68
N MET A 70 -14.37 -24.37 10.29
CA MET A 70 -12.91 -24.33 10.30
C MET A 70 -12.31 -24.26 11.71
N ALA A 71 -12.93 -23.53 12.65
CA ALA A 71 -12.37 -23.38 13.99
C ALA A 71 -12.31 -24.71 14.79
N PRO A 72 -13.34 -25.60 14.77
CA PRO A 72 -13.21 -26.92 15.37
C PRO A 72 -12.10 -27.78 14.75
N TRP A 73 -11.99 -27.82 13.42
CA TRP A 73 -10.97 -28.63 12.75
C TRP A 73 -9.56 -28.09 12.95
N ALA A 74 -9.37 -26.78 12.88
CA ALA A 74 -8.08 -26.15 13.15
C ALA A 74 -7.49 -26.55 14.52
N LYS A 75 -8.35 -26.72 15.53
CA LYS A 75 -7.95 -27.18 16.87
C LYS A 75 -7.47 -28.64 16.93
N LEU A 76 -7.88 -29.45 15.96
CA LEU A 76 -7.51 -30.86 15.87
C LEU A 76 -6.20 -31.08 15.10
N LEU A 77 -5.79 -30.12 14.25
CA LEU A 77 -4.58 -30.21 13.47
C LEU A 77 -3.33 -30.03 14.35
N THR A 78 -2.31 -30.83 14.10
CA THR A 78 -0.97 -30.65 14.69
C THR A 78 -0.19 -29.57 13.93
N GLU A 79 0.87 -29.02 14.51
CA GLU A 79 1.75 -28.05 13.83
C GLU A 79 2.38 -28.62 12.55
N GLN A 80 2.73 -29.90 12.55
CA GLN A 80 3.27 -30.57 11.37
C GLN A 80 2.24 -30.66 10.26
N GLU A 81 0.98 -30.95 10.57
CA GLU A 81 -0.14 -30.97 9.61
C GLU A 81 -0.45 -29.57 9.05
N ILE A 82 -0.42 -28.55 9.90
CA ILE A 82 -0.61 -27.16 9.48
C ILE A 82 0.47 -26.77 8.48
N THR A 83 1.74 -27.05 8.79
CA THR A 83 2.87 -26.76 7.90
C THR A 83 2.74 -27.52 6.58
N ALA A 84 2.40 -28.81 6.63
CA ALA A 84 2.27 -29.66 5.44
C ALA A 84 1.09 -29.22 4.55
N LEU A 85 -0.08 -28.93 5.13
CA LEU A 85 -1.27 -28.46 4.41
C LEU A 85 -1.03 -27.09 3.76
N SER A 86 -0.38 -26.19 4.48
CA SER A 86 -0.08 -24.85 3.97
C SER A 86 0.90 -24.90 2.80
N ALA A 87 1.95 -25.72 2.89
CA ALA A 87 2.89 -25.94 1.81
C ALA A 87 2.22 -26.64 0.60
N TYR A 88 1.34 -27.61 0.84
CA TYR A 88 0.61 -28.31 -0.20
C TYR A 88 -0.23 -27.36 -1.05
N PHE A 89 -1.11 -26.56 -0.41
CA PHE A 89 -1.97 -25.63 -1.14
C PHE A 89 -1.19 -24.49 -1.80
N ALA A 90 -0.12 -24.02 -1.18
CA ALA A 90 0.75 -22.99 -1.77
C ALA A 90 1.45 -23.47 -3.04
N ALA A 91 1.77 -24.77 -3.14
CA ALA A 91 2.42 -25.37 -4.30
C ALA A 91 1.45 -25.74 -5.45
N LEU A 92 0.14 -25.72 -5.20
CA LEU A 92 -0.84 -25.99 -6.26
C LEU A 92 -0.81 -24.87 -7.32
N PRO A 93 -1.00 -25.22 -8.61
CA PRO A 93 -1.21 -24.22 -9.65
C PRO A 93 -2.37 -23.29 -9.31
N PRO A 94 -2.33 -22.02 -9.72
CA PRO A 94 -3.43 -21.09 -9.51
C PRO A 94 -4.74 -21.66 -10.09
N ALA A 95 -5.74 -21.81 -9.25
CA ALA A 95 -7.07 -22.28 -9.64
C ALA A 95 -8.12 -21.38 -9.01
N SER A 96 -9.25 -21.18 -9.67
CA SER A 96 -10.36 -20.38 -9.15
C SER A 96 -11.71 -20.93 -9.63
N ASN A 97 -12.62 -21.12 -8.69
CA ASN A 97 -14.02 -21.43 -8.94
C ASN A 97 -14.95 -20.25 -8.56
N ALA A 98 -14.38 -19.04 -8.55
CA ALA A 98 -15.10 -17.81 -8.27
C ALA A 98 -16.17 -17.52 -9.34
N GLN A 99 -17.32 -17.04 -8.90
CA GLN A 99 -18.42 -16.62 -9.77
C GLN A 99 -18.93 -15.26 -9.31
N VAL A 100 -19.14 -14.36 -10.25
CA VAL A 100 -19.73 -13.06 -9.96
C VAL A 100 -21.26 -13.15 -10.09
N PRO A 101 -22.04 -12.66 -9.12
CA PRO A 101 -23.50 -12.59 -9.25
C PRO A 101 -23.91 -11.81 -10.50
N LYS A 102 -24.85 -12.35 -11.29
CA LYS A 102 -25.27 -11.79 -12.58
C LYS A 102 -25.78 -10.34 -12.54
N HIS A 103 -26.24 -9.89 -11.38
CA HIS A 103 -26.76 -8.53 -11.19
C HIS A 103 -25.66 -7.51 -10.85
N LEU A 104 -24.42 -7.93 -10.66
CA LEU A 104 -23.28 -7.06 -10.40
C LEU A 104 -22.40 -6.92 -11.62
N ASN A 105 -21.93 -5.69 -11.86
CA ASN A 105 -20.91 -5.42 -12.84
C ASN A 105 -19.55 -5.34 -12.13
N PRO A 106 -18.57 -6.22 -12.42
CA PRO A 106 -17.26 -6.19 -11.78
C PRO A 106 -16.54 -4.82 -11.91
N ARG A 107 -16.80 -4.06 -12.96
CA ARG A 107 -16.20 -2.74 -13.15
C ARG A 107 -16.61 -1.71 -12.09
N ASP A 108 -17.74 -1.88 -11.42
CA ASP A 108 -18.21 -0.94 -10.41
C ASP A 108 -17.29 -0.94 -9.16
N GLY A 109 -16.58 -2.04 -8.89
CA GLY A 109 -15.58 -2.13 -7.82
C GLY A 109 -14.18 -1.65 -8.19
N ALA A 110 -13.90 -1.48 -9.48
CA ALA A 110 -12.56 -1.19 -9.98
C ALA A 110 -12.00 0.13 -9.42
N TRP A 111 -12.81 1.17 -9.29
CA TRP A 111 -12.34 2.44 -8.74
C TRP A 111 -11.76 2.29 -7.34
N LEU A 112 -12.48 1.66 -6.42
CA LEU A 112 -12.01 1.45 -5.05
C LEU A 112 -10.80 0.51 -5.00
N ALA A 113 -10.80 -0.53 -5.83
CA ALA A 113 -9.69 -1.47 -5.92
C ALA A 113 -8.39 -0.80 -6.36
N LEU A 114 -8.45 0.10 -7.33
CA LEU A 114 -7.29 0.70 -7.99
C LEU A 114 -6.90 2.07 -7.42
N TYR A 115 -7.86 2.86 -6.95
CA TYR A 115 -7.63 4.25 -6.53
C TYR A 115 -8.07 4.54 -5.09
N GLY A 116 -8.87 3.68 -4.46
CA GLY A 116 -9.39 3.94 -3.12
C GLY A 116 -10.47 5.03 -3.08
N ASN A 117 -10.72 5.54 -1.88
CA ASN A 117 -11.56 6.72 -1.64
C ASN A 117 -10.93 7.58 -0.54
N TRP A 118 -10.06 8.48 -0.95
CA TRP A 118 -9.26 9.30 -0.05
C TRP A 118 -10.03 10.48 0.52
N ASP A 119 -10.99 11.02 -0.24
CA ASP A 119 -11.77 12.19 0.14
C ASP A 119 -12.73 11.87 1.29
N GLY A 120 -12.48 12.48 2.44
CA GLY A 120 -13.30 12.36 3.66
C GLY A 120 -13.19 11.01 4.38
N ARG A 121 -12.82 9.91 3.71
CA ARG A 121 -12.74 8.57 4.31
C ARG A 121 -11.32 8.04 4.47
N ARG A 122 -10.35 8.60 3.72
CA ARG A 122 -8.95 8.13 3.72
C ARG A 122 -8.86 6.60 3.57
N LEU A 123 -9.65 6.07 2.63
CA LEU A 123 -9.66 4.65 2.29
C LEU A 123 -8.61 4.41 1.18
N PRO A 124 -7.49 3.71 1.48
CA PRO A 124 -6.48 3.41 0.48
C PRO A 124 -7.04 2.46 -0.59
N ALA A 125 -6.41 2.45 -1.76
CA ALA A 125 -6.71 1.46 -2.78
C ALA A 125 -6.34 0.07 -2.29
N CYS A 126 -7.16 -0.94 -2.58
CA CYS A 126 -6.89 -2.31 -2.14
C CYS A 126 -5.54 -2.82 -2.68
N GLN A 127 -5.19 -2.44 -3.91
CA GLN A 127 -3.92 -2.82 -4.53
C GLN A 127 -2.68 -2.24 -3.82
N GLN A 128 -2.80 -1.17 -3.05
CA GLN A 128 -1.67 -0.60 -2.30
C GLN A 128 -1.16 -1.52 -1.18
N CYS A 129 -1.96 -2.50 -0.79
CA CYS A 129 -1.55 -3.53 0.17
C CYS A 129 -1.56 -4.93 -0.45
N HIS A 130 -2.57 -5.24 -1.27
CA HIS A 130 -2.72 -6.57 -1.87
C HIS A 130 -2.04 -6.74 -3.23
N GLY A 131 -1.20 -5.78 -3.61
CA GLY A 131 -0.44 -5.79 -4.87
C GLY A 131 -1.29 -5.44 -6.10
N PRO A 132 -0.65 -5.18 -7.24
CA PRO A 132 -1.32 -4.87 -8.50
C PRO A 132 -2.36 -5.94 -8.83
N LEU A 133 -3.59 -5.51 -9.15
CA LEU A 133 -4.72 -6.42 -9.41
C LEU A 133 -5.03 -7.42 -8.28
N GLY A 134 -4.50 -7.22 -7.08
CA GLY A 134 -4.75 -8.11 -5.95
C GLY A 134 -4.03 -9.46 -6.05
N ILE A 135 -2.81 -9.49 -6.58
CA ILE A 135 -2.01 -10.73 -6.69
C ILE A 135 -1.33 -11.14 -5.38
N GLY A 136 -1.40 -10.27 -4.34
CA GLY A 136 -0.80 -10.50 -3.03
C GLY A 136 0.62 -9.94 -2.90
N VAL A 137 1.07 -9.75 -1.64
CA VAL A 137 2.41 -9.27 -1.28
C VAL A 137 2.90 -10.01 -0.04
N GLY A 138 3.98 -10.75 -0.17
CA GLY A 138 4.59 -11.46 0.98
C GLY A 138 3.61 -12.34 1.75
N GLU A 139 3.90 -12.51 3.04
CA GLU A 139 3.18 -13.43 3.94
C GLU A 139 1.88 -12.84 4.52
N HIS A 140 1.77 -11.52 4.56
CA HIS A 140 0.71 -10.84 5.31
C HIS A 140 -0.44 -10.33 4.43
N PHE A 141 -0.19 -10.07 3.15
CA PHE A 141 -1.14 -9.48 2.23
C PHE A 141 -1.56 -10.50 1.16
N PRO A 142 -2.62 -11.29 1.40
CA PRO A 142 -3.00 -12.38 0.52
C PRO A 142 -3.48 -11.90 -0.84
N ALA A 143 -3.36 -12.78 -1.85
CA ALA A 143 -3.99 -12.56 -3.14
C ALA A 143 -5.52 -12.56 -3.02
N LEU A 144 -6.14 -11.55 -3.63
CA LEU A 144 -7.58 -11.35 -3.72
C LEU A 144 -8.14 -11.80 -5.08
N ALA A 145 -7.33 -11.73 -6.14
CA ALA A 145 -7.71 -12.13 -7.49
C ALA A 145 -8.17 -13.58 -7.55
N GLY A 146 -9.33 -13.83 -8.14
CA GLY A 146 -9.91 -15.16 -8.25
C GLY A 146 -10.41 -15.78 -6.93
N GLN A 147 -10.54 -15.01 -5.86
CA GLN A 147 -11.21 -15.48 -4.65
C GLN A 147 -12.74 -15.49 -4.86
N PRO A 148 -13.47 -16.51 -4.35
CA PRO A 148 -14.92 -16.55 -4.42
C PRO A 148 -15.56 -15.26 -3.87
N TYR A 149 -16.53 -14.74 -4.62
CA TYR A 149 -17.23 -13.50 -4.27
C TYR A 149 -17.85 -13.57 -2.86
N ASN A 150 -18.58 -14.66 -2.56
CA ASN A 150 -19.22 -14.85 -1.26
C ASN A 150 -18.21 -14.87 -0.12
N TYR A 151 -17.04 -15.47 -0.35
CA TYR A 151 -15.95 -15.45 0.62
C TYR A 151 -15.43 -14.03 0.86
N LEU A 152 -15.14 -13.27 -0.19
CA LEU A 152 -14.61 -11.90 -0.05
C LEU A 152 -15.58 -10.99 0.71
N VAL A 153 -16.85 -10.99 0.34
CA VAL A 153 -17.88 -10.21 1.06
C VAL A 153 -17.97 -10.64 2.53
N GLY A 154 -17.98 -11.95 2.77
CA GLY A 154 -18.03 -12.50 4.13
C GLY A 154 -16.82 -12.09 4.98
N GLN A 155 -15.62 -12.03 4.40
CA GLN A 155 -14.43 -11.61 5.15
C GLN A 155 -14.44 -10.11 5.46
N LEU A 156 -14.83 -9.26 4.52
CA LEU A 156 -15.00 -7.83 4.78
C LEU A 156 -16.04 -7.58 5.88
N ALA A 157 -17.15 -8.32 5.86
CA ALA A 157 -18.14 -8.26 6.93
C ALA A 157 -17.58 -8.73 8.27
N ALA A 158 -16.84 -9.85 8.31
CA ALA A 158 -16.29 -10.41 9.54
C ALA A 158 -15.26 -9.48 10.20
N TRP A 159 -14.47 -8.75 9.44
CA TRP A 159 -13.62 -7.69 10.00
C TRP A 159 -14.44 -6.50 10.50
N GLY A 160 -15.46 -6.08 9.76
CA GLY A 160 -16.35 -5.00 10.17
C GLY A 160 -17.13 -5.30 11.44
N THR A 161 -17.42 -6.58 11.76
CA THR A 161 -18.11 -7.01 12.99
C THR A 161 -17.16 -7.40 14.12
N GLY A 162 -15.85 -7.52 13.86
CA GLY A 162 -14.87 -8.01 14.82
C GLY A 162 -14.90 -9.54 15.04
N GLU A 163 -15.61 -10.29 14.21
CA GLU A 163 -15.58 -11.76 14.19
C GLU A 163 -14.29 -12.32 13.61
N ARG A 164 -13.63 -11.54 12.78
CA ARG A 164 -12.28 -11.78 12.33
C ARG A 164 -11.36 -10.71 12.92
N ARG A 165 -10.34 -11.16 13.63
CA ARG A 165 -9.25 -10.40 14.21
C ARG A 165 -7.96 -11.11 13.83
N GLY A 166 -6.81 -10.58 14.23
CA GLY A 166 -5.51 -11.18 13.89
C GLY A 166 -4.96 -10.68 12.56
N ASP A 167 -5.48 -9.56 12.07
CA ASP A 167 -4.81 -8.71 11.10
C ASP A 167 -3.82 -7.80 11.85
N HIS A 168 -2.71 -7.50 11.22
CA HIS A 168 -1.67 -6.69 11.83
C HIS A 168 -2.22 -5.28 12.12
N ASP A 169 -2.10 -4.83 13.36
CA ASP A 169 -2.55 -3.51 13.82
C ASP A 169 -4.02 -3.14 13.47
N GLY A 170 -4.88 -4.13 13.23
CA GLY A 170 -6.28 -3.86 12.87
C GLY A 170 -6.47 -3.17 11.51
N MET A 171 -5.49 -3.28 10.59
CA MET A 171 -5.54 -2.59 9.29
C MET A 171 -6.75 -2.97 8.47
N MET A 172 -7.05 -4.28 8.33
CA MET A 172 -8.21 -4.71 7.56
C MET A 172 -9.52 -4.39 8.26
N ALA A 173 -9.57 -4.44 9.59
CA ALA A 173 -10.72 -3.97 10.36
C ALA A 173 -10.97 -2.48 10.10
N ALA A 174 -9.92 -1.65 10.11
CA ALA A 174 -10.01 -0.22 9.83
C ALA A 174 -10.50 0.05 8.38
N VAL A 175 -10.04 -0.71 7.40
CA VAL A 175 -10.51 -0.65 6.01
C VAL A 175 -11.98 -1.06 5.92
N ALA A 176 -12.35 -2.21 6.49
CA ALA A 176 -13.70 -2.75 6.43
C ALA A 176 -14.75 -1.81 7.06
N HIS A 177 -14.40 -1.15 8.16
CA HIS A 177 -15.29 -0.15 8.80
C HIS A 177 -15.55 1.10 7.93
N ARG A 178 -14.71 1.36 6.93
CA ARG A 178 -14.87 2.51 6.02
C ARG A 178 -15.63 2.16 4.74
N LEU A 179 -15.90 0.88 4.49
CA LEU A 179 -16.67 0.42 3.34
C LEU A 179 -18.17 0.39 3.66
N THR A 180 -18.98 0.81 2.70
CA THR A 180 -20.40 0.47 2.69
C THR A 180 -20.60 -0.98 2.22
N LEU A 181 -21.74 -1.57 2.51
CA LEU A 181 -22.06 -2.93 2.02
C LEU A 181 -22.00 -3.02 0.49
N ALA A 182 -22.51 -2.00 -0.21
CA ALA A 182 -22.50 -1.98 -1.66
C ALA A 182 -21.06 -1.91 -2.22
N GLU A 183 -20.20 -1.10 -1.61
CA GLU A 183 -18.78 -1.02 -2.00
C GLU A 183 -18.05 -2.33 -1.74
N ALA A 184 -18.28 -2.98 -0.59
CA ALA A 184 -17.73 -4.29 -0.28
C ALA A 184 -18.16 -5.34 -1.33
N GLN A 185 -19.43 -5.32 -1.75
CA GLN A 185 -19.95 -6.19 -2.80
C GLN A 185 -19.31 -5.90 -4.17
N HIS A 186 -19.18 -4.63 -4.56
CA HIS A 186 -18.59 -4.25 -5.83
C HIS A 186 -17.10 -4.60 -5.89
N VAL A 187 -16.33 -4.33 -4.82
CA VAL A 187 -14.91 -4.69 -4.76
C VAL A 187 -14.72 -6.21 -4.78
N ALA A 188 -15.57 -6.95 -4.06
CA ALA A 188 -15.56 -8.41 -4.10
C ALA A 188 -15.86 -8.95 -5.51
N ALA A 189 -16.84 -8.35 -6.22
CA ALA A 189 -17.16 -8.71 -7.60
C ALA A 189 -15.99 -8.42 -8.55
N PHE A 190 -15.28 -7.31 -8.35
CA PHE A 190 -14.09 -6.97 -9.14
C PHE A 190 -13.01 -8.04 -8.99
N TYR A 191 -12.60 -8.37 -7.76
CA TYR A 191 -11.54 -9.36 -7.54
C TYR A 191 -11.96 -10.80 -7.89
N ALA A 192 -13.22 -11.17 -7.67
CA ALA A 192 -13.73 -12.49 -8.09
C ALA A 192 -13.75 -12.68 -9.60
N ALA A 193 -13.85 -11.60 -10.38
CA ALA A 193 -13.81 -11.65 -11.84
C ALA A 193 -12.39 -11.75 -12.41
N LEU A 194 -11.36 -11.47 -11.62
CA LEU A 194 -9.96 -11.54 -12.05
C LEU A 194 -9.49 -13.01 -12.05
N PRO A 195 -8.58 -13.40 -12.97
CA PRO A 195 -7.97 -14.71 -12.93
C PRO A 195 -7.14 -14.91 -11.68
N ALA A 196 -7.13 -16.12 -11.13
CA ALA A 196 -6.16 -16.51 -10.12
C ALA A 196 -4.78 -16.60 -10.77
N VAL A 197 -3.80 -15.96 -10.13
CA VAL A 197 -2.42 -15.94 -10.62
C VAL A 197 -1.46 -16.20 -9.47
N GLN A 198 -0.27 -16.68 -9.82
CA GLN A 198 0.81 -16.82 -8.85
C GLN A 198 1.57 -15.50 -8.75
N ALA A 199 1.84 -15.04 -7.54
CA ALA A 199 2.41 -13.71 -7.29
C ALA A 199 3.76 -13.44 -7.99
N VAL A 200 4.50 -14.47 -8.39
CA VAL A 200 5.90 -14.37 -8.83
C VAL A 200 6.05 -14.13 -10.35
N GLU A 201 5.08 -14.50 -11.18
CA GLU A 201 5.32 -14.55 -12.64
C GLU A 201 4.55 -13.53 -13.48
N THR A 202 3.57 -12.83 -12.93
CA THR A 202 2.46 -12.36 -13.78
C THR A 202 2.17 -10.87 -13.81
N ALA A 203 2.76 -10.02 -13.00
CA ALA A 203 2.47 -8.58 -13.08
C ALA A 203 2.89 -7.95 -14.43
N ARG A 204 3.87 -8.54 -15.12
CA ARG A 204 4.31 -8.13 -16.47
C ARG A 204 3.58 -8.81 -17.61
N GLU A 205 3.01 -10.02 -17.38
CA GLU A 205 2.35 -10.84 -18.41
C GLU A 205 0.83 -10.68 -18.41
N LEU A 206 0.24 -10.18 -17.31
CA LEU A 206 -1.15 -9.78 -17.36
C LEU A 206 -1.25 -8.61 -18.35
N ASP A 207 -1.91 -8.84 -19.47
CA ASP A 207 -2.34 -7.77 -20.36
C ASP A 207 -3.23 -6.81 -19.56
N THR A 208 -2.55 -5.85 -18.90
CA THR A 208 -3.20 -4.83 -18.06
C THR A 208 -4.18 -3.99 -18.88
N GLY A 209 -4.02 -3.92 -20.21
CA GLY A 209 -4.92 -3.23 -21.11
C GLY A 209 -6.32 -3.82 -21.16
N THR A 210 -6.46 -5.14 -20.97
CA THR A 210 -7.76 -5.81 -20.96
C THR A 210 -8.46 -5.72 -19.61
N TRP A 211 -7.70 -5.69 -18.50
CA TRP A 211 -8.24 -5.75 -17.13
C TRP A 211 -8.13 -4.44 -16.36
N MET A 212 -7.20 -3.56 -16.72
CA MET A 212 -7.11 -2.21 -16.16
C MET A 212 -7.97 -1.25 -16.96
N PRO A 213 -9.23 -0.98 -16.55
CA PRO A 213 -10.01 0.05 -17.22
C PRO A 213 -9.30 1.39 -17.03
N SER A 214 -9.16 2.17 -18.11
CA SER A 214 -8.67 3.53 -17.96
C SER A 214 -9.55 4.30 -16.96
N ALA A 215 -8.96 5.15 -16.12
CA ALA A 215 -9.70 5.94 -15.15
C ALA A 215 -10.83 6.76 -15.77
N ALA A 216 -10.70 7.15 -17.04
CA ALA A 216 -11.71 7.88 -17.81
C ALA A 216 -13.04 7.13 -17.99
N GLY A 217 -13.07 5.81 -17.82
CA GLY A 217 -14.31 5.00 -17.92
C GLY A 217 -14.87 4.55 -16.57
N LEU A 218 -14.18 4.83 -15.47
CA LEU A 218 -14.59 4.41 -14.13
C LEU A 218 -15.38 5.51 -13.43
N LYS A 219 -16.41 5.12 -12.69
CA LYS A 219 -17.18 6.06 -11.86
C LYS A 219 -16.60 6.05 -10.44
N PRO A 220 -16.21 7.22 -9.90
CA PRO A 220 -15.89 7.32 -8.49
C PRO A 220 -17.12 6.95 -7.64
N PRO A 221 -16.94 6.39 -6.45
CA PRO A 221 -18.04 6.21 -5.53
C PRO A 221 -18.69 7.56 -5.22
N ALA A 222 -20.01 7.60 -5.04
CA ALA A 222 -20.72 8.83 -4.72
C ALA A 222 -20.10 9.48 -3.47
N LEU A 223 -19.88 10.79 -3.54
CA LEU A 223 -19.44 11.59 -2.40
C LEU A 223 -20.50 11.47 -1.29
N VAL A 224 -20.22 10.69 -0.26
CA VAL A 224 -21.02 10.68 0.95
C VAL A 224 -20.55 11.86 1.80
N VAL A 225 -21.18 13.00 1.60
CA VAL A 225 -21.00 14.17 2.48
C VAL A 225 -21.64 13.81 3.82
N ALA A 226 -20.84 13.64 4.87
CA ALA A 226 -21.38 13.45 6.21
C ALA A 226 -22.22 14.69 6.59
N PRO A 227 -23.47 14.53 7.04
CA PRO A 227 -24.25 15.66 7.52
C PRO A 227 -23.62 16.22 8.79
N ALA A 228 -23.36 17.54 8.79
CA ALA A 228 -22.90 18.30 9.95
C ALA A 228 -24.08 18.57 10.88
N THR A 229 -24.57 17.57 11.63
CA THR A 229 -25.46 17.80 12.78
C THR A 229 -25.45 16.58 13.71
N ALA A 230 -25.41 16.86 15.01
CA ALA A 230 -25.53 15.89 16.08
C ALA A 230 -26.90 15.16 16.05
N PRO A 231 -26.98 13.92 16.55
CA PRO A 231 -28.18 13.11 16.43
C PRO A 231 -29.28 13.61 17.37
N GLN A 232 -30.38 14.06 16.81
CA GLN A 232 -31.66 14.04 17.53
C GLN A 232 -32.35 12.68 17.28
N ALA A 233 -32.73 12.05 18.37
CA ALA A 233 -33.47 10.80 18.38
C ALA A 233 -34.78 10.97 17.61
N GLN A 234 -35.00 10.12 16.61
CA GLN A 234 -36.31 9.97 15.97
C GLN A 234 -36.76 8.51 16.04
N THR A 235 -37.99 8.40 16.44
CA THR A 235 -38.78 7.20 16.70
C THR A 235 -38.99 6.32 15.46
N GLU A 236 -38.95 5.03 15.70
CA GLU A 236 -39.15 3.94 14.76
C GLU A 236 -40.46 4.03 13.97
N SER A 237 -40.37 3.80 12.67
CA SER A 237 -41.51 3.41 11.83
C SER A 237 -41.12 2.10 11.13
N GLU A 238 -41.89 1.04 11.42
CA GLU A 238 -41.72 -0.30 10.87
C GLU A 238 -42.01 -0.33 9.37
N ALA A 239 -41.00 -0.71 8.58
CA ALA A 239 -41.18 -1.16 7.20
C ALA A 239 -40.76 -2.63 7.08
N GLN A 240 -41.66 -3.47 6.54
CA GLN A 240 -41.49 -4.89 6.35
C GLN A 240 -40.25 -5.25 5.51
N PRO A 241 -39.52 -6.32 5.90
CA PRO A 241 -38.31 -6.74 5.17
C PRO A 241 -38.69 -7.54 3.89
N PRO A 242 -37.90 -7.41 2.82
CA PRO A 242 -38.03 -8.24 1.63
C PRO A 242 -37.63 -9.70 1.91
N ALA A 243 -38.19 -10.60 1.14
CA ALA A 243 -38.08 -12.06 1.29
C ALA A 243 -36.65 -12.57 1.42
N LYS A 244 -36.43 -13.51 2.34
CA LYS A 244 -35.15 -14.11 2.70
C LYS A 244 -34.52 -14.84 1.51
N PRO A 245 -33.26 -14.58 1.20
CA PRO A 245 -32.47 -15.42 0.30
C PRO A 245 -32.02 -16.70 1.01
N HIS A 246 -32.00 -17.76 0.26
CA HIS A 246 -31.62 -19.12 0.57
C HIS A 246 -30.35 -19.27 1.43
N TRP A 247 -30.27 -20.36 2.22
CA TRP A 247 -29.15 -20.95 3.00
C TRP A 247 -28.05 -20.04 3.58
N TRP A 248 -27.67 -19.01 2.87
CA TRP A 248 -26.73 -17.96 3.20
C TRP A 248 -27.04 -17.25 4.54
N SER A 249 -28.34 -17.06 4.88
CA SER A 249 -28.76 -16.42 6.13
C SER A 249 -28.61 -17.30 7.37
N SER A 250 -28.31 -18.58 7.21
CA SER A 250 -28.16 -19.53 8.33
C SER A 250 -26.69 -19.86 8.65
N ILE A 251 -25.75 -19.54 7.75
CA ILE A 251 -24.31 -19.82 7.91
C ILE A 251 -23.52 -18.53 8.15
N MET A 252 -24.02 -17.39 7.66
CA MET A 252 -23.38 -16.10 7.95
C MET A 252 -23.76 -15.66 9.36
N PRO A 253 -22.77 -15.23 10.15
CA PRO A 253 -23.04 -14.47 11.36
C PRO A 253 -23.99 -13.33 10.99
N LYS A 254 -24.95 -13.02 11.84
CA LYS A 254 -25.83 -11.86 11.63
C LYS A 254 -24.94 -10.62 11.50
N VAL A 255 -24.64 -10.27 10.27
CA VAL A 255 -23.96 -9.00 9.98
C VAL A 255 -24.88 -7.92 10.52
N HIS A 256 -24.52 -7.30 11.62
CA HIS A 256 -25.25 -6.14 12.09
C HIS A 256 -25.17 -5.11 10.97
N LYS A 257 -26.30 -4.72 10.42
CA LYS A 257 -26.39 -3.66 9.40
C LYS A 257 -25.60 -2.41 9.82
N GLU A 258 -25.46 -2.18 11.11
CA GLU A 258 -24.70 -1.09 11.69
C GLU A 258 -23.19 -1.19 11.47
N ALA A 259 -22.59 -2.38 11.39
CA ALA A 259 -21.14 -2.52 11.22
C ALA A 259 -20.68 -2.14 9.80
N LEU A 260 -21.50 -2.36 8.78
CA LEU A 260 -21.22 -1.98 7.40
C LEU A 260 -21.98 -0.70 6.98
N SER A 261 -22.91 -0.22 7.80
CA SER A 261 -23.67 1.02 7.54
C SER A 261 -23.01 2.26 8.16
N HIS A 262 -21.85 2.14 8.81
CA HIS A 262 -21.10 3.30 9.26
C HIS A 262 -20.54 4.04 8.05
N GLN A 263 -21.42 4.85 7.45
CA GLN A 263 -21.03 5.87 6.50
C GLN A 263 -19.86 6.67 7.08
N GLY A 264 -18.67 6.46 6.49
CA GLY A 264 -17.56 7.35 6.57
C GLY A 264 -17.32 8.04 7.91
N ARG A 265 -16.99 7.31 8.96
CA ARG A 265 -16.34 7.97 10.09
C ARG A 265 -14.97 8.40 9.60
N VAL A 266 -14.79 9.70 9.48
CA VAL A 266 -13.47 10.32 9.52
C VAL A 266 -12.74 9.66 10.68
N ALA A 267 -11.53 9.15 10.43
CA ALA A 267 -10.73 8.55 11.49
C ALA A 267 -10.73 9.50 12.70
N PRO A 268 -11.12 9.02 13.89
CA PRO A 268 -11.24 9.93 15.04
C PRO A 268 -9.89 10.61 15.28
N GLY A 269 -9.89 11.94 15.42
CA GLY A 269 -8.77 12.67 15.96
C GLY A 269 -8.01 13.59 15.03
N ARG A 270 -8.37 13.72 13.75
CA ARG A 270 -7.80 14.77 12.94
C ARG A 270 -8.85 15.74 12.44
N MET A 271 -9.03 16.81 13.19
CA MET A 271 -9.54 18.05 12.65
C MET A 271 -8.48 18.56 11.66
N LEU A 272 -8.73 18.35 10.38
CA LEU A 272 -8.26 19.32 9.40
C LEU A 272 -8.80 20.66 9.88
N THR A 273 -7.97 21.69 9.92
CA THR A 273 -8.39 23.05 10.24
C THR A 273 -9.70 23.38 9.53
N ASP A 274 -10.53 24.26 10.06
CA ASP A 274 -11.84 24.64 9.50
C ASP A 274 -11.80 25.07 8.01
N GLU A 275 -10.64 25.30 7.46
CA GLU A 275 -10.37 25.55 6.05
C GLU A 275 -10.17 24.21 5.30
N ARG A 276 -11.07 23.92 4.38
CA ARG A 276 -10.99 22.74 3.54
C ARG A 276 -9.76 22.81 2.62
N PRO A 277 -8.94 21.74 2.53
CA PRO A 277 -7.90 21.67 1.52
C PRO A 277 -8.47 21.80 0.11
N PHE A 278 -7.65 22.29 -0.81
CA PHE A 278 -7.96 22.29 -2.23
C PHE A 278 -8.26 20.86 -2.71
N GLN A 279 -9.27 20.73 -3.56
CA GLN A 279 -9.67 19.46 -4.18
C GLN A 279 -9.26 19.48 -5.66
N PRO A 280 -8.28 18.65 -6.08
CA PRO A 280 -7.89 18.56 -7.47
C PRO A 280 -9.01 17.92 -8.32
N PRO A 281 -9.06 18.16 -9.65
CA PRO A 281 -10.03 17.54 -10.55
C PRO A 281 -10.06 16.01 -10.38
N SER A 282 -11.25 15.40 -10.46
CA SER A 282 -11.38 13.94 -10.40
C SER A 282 -10.61 13.26 -11.55
N ARG A 283 -10.07 12.06 -11.34
CA ARG A 283 -9.46 11.28 -12.42
C ARG A 283 -10.41 11.05 -13.60
N SER A 284 -11.72 11.00 -13.35
CA SER A 284 -12.76 10.90 -14.39
C SER A 284 -12.95 12.17 -15.22
N GLU A 285 -12.43 13.31 -14.76
CA GLU A 285 -12.49 14.61 -15.44
C GLU A 285 -11.24 14.89 -16.28
N ARG A 286 -10.33 13.90 -16.38
CA ARG A 286 -9.15 14.04 -17.23
C ARG A 286 -9.58 14.32 -18.68
N PRO A 287 -8.97 15.31 -19.36
CA PRO A 287 -9.25 15.59 -20.78
C PRO A 287 -9.01 14.35 -21.65
N THR A 288 -9.70 14.27 -22.78
CA THR A 288 -9.60 13.13 -23.73
C THR A 288 -8.90 13.51 -25.04
N ASP A 289 -8.28 14.67 -25.08
CA ASP A 289 -7.44 15.18 -26.16
C ASP A 289 -5.94 14.84 -25.93
N GLU A 290 -5.07 15.33 -26.79
CA GLU A 290 -3.62 15.13 -26.70
C GLU A 290 -3.03 15.62 -25.37
N PHE A 291 -3.62 16.68 -24.79
CA PHE A 291 -3.23 17.12 -23.45
C PHE A 291 -3.61 16.08 -22.38
N GLY A 292 -4.80 15.51 -22.49
CA GLY A 292 -5.24 14.44 -21.60
C GLY A 292 -4.39 13.16 -21.70
N GLU A 293 -3.87 12.84 -22.89
CA GLU A 293 -2.91 11.75 -23.08
C GLU A 293 -1.57 12.05 -22.35
N MET A 294 -1.09 13.28 -22.44
CA MET A 294 0.13 13.69 -21.73
C MET A 294 -0.06 13.70 -20.21
N VAL A 295 -1.25 14.08 -19.72
CA VAL A 295 -1.65 13.98 -18.30
C VAL A 295 -1.67 12.52 -17.85
N ALA A 296 -2.22 11.62 -18.67
CA ALA A 296 -2.25 10.19 -18.38
C ALA A 296 -0.83 9.59 -18.30
N LEU A 297 0.03 9.97 -19.23
CA LEU A 297 1.43 9.56 -19.21
C LEU A 297 2.15 10.07 -17.95
N GLY A 298 1.88 11.32 -17.55
CA GLY A 298 2.43 11.91 -16.33
C GLY A 298 1.97 11.20 -15.06
N GLU A 299 0.68 10.83 -14.97
CA GLU A 299 0.15 10.02 -13.87
C GLU A 299 0.81 8.63 -13.83
N SER A 300 0.94 7.98 -14.98
CA SER A 300 1.60 6.67 -15.09
C SER A 300 3.07 6.71 -14.64
N ILE A 301 3.84 7.72 -15.10
CA ILE A 301 5.23 7.93 -14.64
C ILE A 301 5.27 8.20 -13.14
N PHE A 302 4.32 8.95 -12.61
CA PHE A 302 4.27 9.32 -11.19
C PHE A 302 4.08 8.11 -10.29
N SER A 303 3.19 7.19 -10.68
CA SER A 303 2.86 5.99 -9.89
C SER A 303 3.84 4.82 -10.13
N HIS A 304 4.54 4.77 -11.27
CA HIS A 304 5.45 3.68 -11.63
C HIS A 304 6.87 4.17 -11.97
N THR A 305 7.36 5.22 -11.33
CA THR A 305 8.53 6.00 -11.75
C THR A 305 9.75 5.13 -12.11
N TYR A 306 10.08 4.12 -11.31
CA TYR A 306 11.25 3.25 -11.55
C TYR A 306 11.00 2.16 -12.60
N SER A 307 9.77 1.63 -12.70
CA SER A 307 9.42 0.53 -13.60
C SER A 307 8.88 1.00 -14.95
N HIS A 308 8.56 2.29 -15.09
CA HIS A 308 8.02 2.84 -16.32
C HIS A 308 9.07 2.95 -17.43
N GLN A 309 8.73 2.51 -18.66
CA GLN A 309 9.64 2.43 -19.80
C GLN A 309 10.40 3.74 -20.11
N ILE A 310 9.75 4.90 -19.90
CA ILE A 310 10.33 6.20 -20.23
C ILE A 310 11.17 6.76 -19.07
N SER A 311 10.70 6.63 -17.83
CA SER A 311 11.34 7.26 -16.67
C SER A 311 12.33 6.34 -15.95
N GLY A 312 12.19 5.02 -16.05
CA GLY A 312 13.03 4.06 -15.32
C GLY A 312 14.52 4.23 -15.56
N GLN A 313 14.95 4.58 -16.79
CA GLN A 313 16.35 4.86 -17.13
C GLN A 313 16.98 5.99 -16.29
N TYR A 314 16.18 6.87 -15.67
CA TYR A 314 16.63 7.97 -14.81
C TYR A 314 16.55 7.66 -13.31
N VAL A 315 16.15 6.44 -12.94
CA VAL A 315 15.91 6.04 -11.55
C VAL A 315 16.93 4.99 -11.13
N GLY A 316 17.70 5.29 -10.09
CA GLY A 316 18.76 4.42 -9.57
C GLY A 316 18.39 3.70 -8.28
N ASN A 317 17.08 3.56 -8.02
CA ASN A 317 16.52 2.84 -6.86
C ASN A 317 15.11 2.34 -7.20
N ASP A 318 14.36 1.84 -6.20
CA ASP A 318 13.00 1.34 -6.43
C ASP A 318 11.92 2.32 -5.93
N GLN A 319 12.23 3.62 -5.93
CA GLN A 319 11.27 4.62 -5.46
C GLN A 319 10.31 5.06 -6.58
N VAL A 320 9.07 5.35 -6.17
CA VAL A 320 8.08 6.03 -7.01
C VAL A 320 7.67 7.35 -6.38
N CYS A 321 7.22 8.31 -7.16
CA CYS A 321 6.78 9.61 -6.64
C CYS A 321 5.60 9.42 -5.66
N GLU A 322 4.68 8.55 -5.98
CA GLU A 322 3.49 8.24 -5.18
C GLU A 322 3.83 7.63 -3.81
N GLY A 323 5.00 7.01 -3.63
CA GLY A 323 5.43 6.46 -2.33
C GLY A 323 5.49 7.49 -1.20
N CYS A 324 5.74 8.76 -1.53
CA CYS A 324 5.73 9.88 -0.58
C CYS A 324 4.59 10.87 -0.83
N HIS A 325 4.12 10.99 -2.08
CA HIS A 325 3.08 11.91 -2.51
C HIS A 325 1.78 11.13 -2.79
N LEU A 326 1.15 10.67 -1.71
CA LEU A 326 0.06 9.69 -1.74
C LEU A 326 -1.13 10.09 -2.63
N ASP A 327 -1.91 9.09 -3.05
CA ASP A 327 -3.04 9.23 -3.97
C ASP A 327 -2.64 9.92 -5.28
N GLY A 328 -1.56 9.47 -5.89
CA GLY A 328 -1.05 10.10 -7.12
C GLY A 328 -0.68 11.58 -6.94
N GLY A 329 -0.27 12.00 -5.74
CA GLY A 329 0.03 13.40 -5.43
C GLY A 329 -1.20 14.27 -5.20
N ARG A 330 -2.36 13.69 -4.96
CA ARG A 330 -3.65 14.37 -4.75
C ARG A 330 -3.94 14.63 -3.28
N LEU A 331 -3.49 13.73 -2.39
CA LEU A 331 -3.85 13.72 -0.98
C LEU A 331 -3.30 14.93 -0.23
N ALA A 332 -4.19 15.73 0.32
CA ALA A 332 -3.82 16.82 1.24
C ALA A 332 -3.05 16.29 2.45
N ASN A 333 -2.10 17.06 2.95
CA ASN A 333 -1.19 16.71 4.04
C ASN A 333 -0.19 15.56 3.73
N ALA A 334 -0.12 15.14 2.46
CA ALA A 334 0.91 14.25 1.94
C ALA A 334 1.80 14.95 0.88
N ALA A 335 2.09 16.23 1.10
CA ALA A 335 2.82 17.09 0.17
C ALA A 335 2.26 17.02 -1.27
N PRO A 336 1.00 17.38 -1.49
CA PRO A 336 0.31 17.19 -2.75
C PRO A 336 0.90 17.98 -3.91
N MET A 337 0.76 17.45 -5.11
CA MET A 337 1.36 18.03 -6.32
C MET A 337 0.62 19.27 -6.83
N TRP A 338 -0.68 19.40 -6.57
CA TRP A 338 -1.41 20.64 -6.84
C TRP A 338 -0.81 21.84 -6.08
N ALA A 339 -0.34 21.64 -4.85
CA ALA A 339 0.34 22.69 -4.09
C ALA A 339 1.75 22.97 -4.61
N ALA A 340 2.43 21.97 -5.17
CA ALA A 340 3.74 22.17 -5.79
C ALA A 340 3.63 23.06 -7.03
N TRP A 341 2.64 22.82 -7.90
CA TRP A 341 2.43 23.64 -9.10
C TRP A 341 2.30 25.13 -8.76
N VAL A 342 1.44 25.49 -7.81
CA VAL A 342 1.17 26.90 -7.47
C VAL A 342 2.29 27.58 -6.68
N ALA A 343 3.20 26.79 -6.09
CA ALA A 343 4.29 27.30 -5.24
C ALA A 343 5.53 27.76 -6.04
N TYR A 344 5.74 27.26 -7.25
CA TYR A 344 6.92 27.57 -8.05
C TYR A 344 6.64 28.62 -9.13
N PRO A 345 7.65 29.49 -9.47
CA PRO A 345 9.01 29.50 -8.96
C PRO A 345 9.12 29.96 -7.50
N ALA A 346 10.05 29.35 -6.74
CA ALA A 346 10.23 29.66 -5.33
C ALA A 346 11.71 29.60 -4.91
N TYR A 347 12.10 30.48 -3.97
CA TYR A 347 13.39 30.37 -3.31
C TYR A 347 13.43 29.15 -2.40
N ARG A 348 14.52 28.40 -2.46
CA ARG A 348 14.80 27.24 -1.62
C ARG A 348 16.13 27.37 -0.89
N ALA A 349 16.06 27.37 0.45
CA ALA A 349 17.25 27.43 1.29
C ALA A 349 18.20 26.24 1.06
N LYS A 350 17.67 25.05 0.71
CA LYS A 350 18.44 23.82 0.48
C LYS A 350 19.56 23.99 -0.56
N ASN A 351 19.37 24.80 -1.59
CA ASN A 351 20.35 25.05 -2.64
C ASN A 351 20.62 26.55 -2.85
N ASN A 352 20.11 27.40 -1.95
CA ASN A 352 20.27 28.85 -1.98
C ASN A 352 19.94 29.49 -3.35
N LYS A 353 18.85 29.05 -3.99
CA LYS A 353 18.47 29.43 -5.34
C LYS A 353 16.95 29.55 -5.49
N VAL A 354 16.51 30.43 -6.40
CA VAL A 354 15.13 30.39 -6.91
C VAL A 354 15.04 29.25 -7.92
N ASN A 355 14.18 28.28 -7.63
CA ASN A 355 13.95 27.14 -8.52
C ASN A 355 12.65 27.28 -9.27
N THR A 356 12.61 26.78 -10.50
CA THR A 356 11.40 26.49 -11.26
C THR A 356 10.79 25.15 -10.80
N LEU A 357 9.56 24.87 -11.23
CA LEU A 357 8.95 23.55 -11.00
C LEU A 357 9.73 22.44 -11.72
N THR A 358 10.19 22.68 -12.94
CA THR A 358 11.05 21.76 -13.70
C THR A 358 12.31 21.39 -12.93
N GLU A 359 13.06 22.39 -12.43
CA GLU A 359 14.24 22.15 -11.59
C GLU A 359 13.89 21.42 -10.28
N ARG A 360 12.67 21.61 -9.76
CA ARG A 360 12.20 20.85 -8.59
C ARG A 360 11.97 19.38 -8.91
N ILE A 361 11.37 19.08 -10.06
CA ILE A 361 11.18 17.70 -10.56
C ILE A 361 12.54 17.03 -10.77
N GLN A 362 13.48 17.72 -11.46
CA GLN A 362 14.85 17.22 -11.63
C GLN A 362 15.54 16.95 -10.28
N GLY A 363 15.31 17.80 -9.28
CA GLY A 363 15.80 17.58 -7.92
C GLY A 363 15.17 16.36 -7.23
N CYS A 364 13.93 15.98 -7.55
CA CYS A 364 13.35 14.73 -7.07
C CYS A 364 14.07 13.52 -7.67
N PHE A 365 14.36 13.55 -8.97
CA PHE A 365 15.15 12.49 -9.61
C PHE A 365 16.56 12.41 -9.03
N ALA A 366 17.24 13.54 -8.83
CA ALA A 366 18.59 13.56 -8.26
C ALA A 366 18.65 12.95 -6.85
N TYR A 367 17.66 13.25 -6.00
CA TYR A 367 17.72 12.89 -4.58
C TYR A 367 16.83 11.70 -4.22
N SER A 368 15.53 11.78 -4.49
CA SER A 368 14.60 10.73 -4.09
C SER A 368 14.74 9.49 -4.98
N MET A 369 14.93 9.68 -6.28
CA MET A 369 15.11 8.60 -7.26
C MET A 369 16.55 8.20 -7.48
N ASN A 370 17.53 8.81 -6.77
CA ASN A 370 18.95 8.46 -6.82
C ASN A 370 19.52 8.40 -8.25
N ALA A 371 19.19 9.37 -9.10
CA ALA A 371 19.48 9.35 -10.54
C ALA A 371 20.96 9.14 -10.90
N GLN A 372 21.91 9.50 -10.04
CA GLN A 372 23.34 9.23 -10.28
C GLN A 372 23.69 7.73 -10.29
N ALA A 373 22.84 6.88 -9.72
CA ALA A 373 22.96 5.43 -9.76
C ALA A 373 22.10 4.78 -10.86
N SER A 374 21.40 5.58 -11.65
CA SER A 374 20.57 5.10 -12.75
C SER A 374 21.40 4.71 -13.97
N GLU A 375 20.76 4.09 -14.96
CA GLU A 375 21.38 3.71 -16.22
C GLU A 375 22.05 4.90 -16.93
N VAL A 376 21.40 6.07 -16.96
CA VAL A 376 21.92 7.28 -17.60
C VAL A 376 22.79 8.13 -16.67
N GLY A 377 22.81 7.89 -15.37
CA GLY A 377 23.66 8.57 -14.39
C GLY A 377 23.28 10.01 -14.03
N HIS A 378 22.14 10.51 -14.47
CA HIS A 378 21.69 11.87 -14.21
C HIS A 378 20.16 12.02 -14.28
N PRO A 379 19.57 13.08 -13.71
CA PRO A 379 18.15 13.40 -13.87
C PRO A 379 17.73 13.62 -15.33
N PRO A 380 16.44 13.45 -15.68
CA PRO A 380 15.94 13.74 -17.01
C PRO A 380 16.16 15.22 -17.38
N ALA A 381 16.42 15.50 -18.66
CA ALA A 381 16.54 16.86 -19.18
C ALA A 381 15.21 17.64 -19.01
N ALA A 382 15.30 18.95 -18.90
CA ALA A 382 14.16 19.83 -18.66
C ALA A 382 13.06 19.74 -19.75
N ASP A 383 13.47 19.46 -20.97
CA ASP A 383 12.63 19.31 -22.17
C ASP A 383 12.30 17.86 -22.54
N SER A 384 12.68 16.90 -21.66
CA SER A 384 12.39 15.48 -21.89
C SER A 384 10.89 15.20 -21.76
N THR A 385 10.42 14.15 -22.45
CA THR A 385 9.04 13.65 -22.33
C THR A 385 8.68 13.34 -20.88
N THR A 386 9.60 12.80 -20.09
CA THR A 386 9.39 12.53 -18.65
C THR A 386 9.02 13.80 -17.88
N VAL A 387 9.81 14.88 -18.06
CA VAL A 387 9.56 16.14 -17.34
C VAL A 387 8.31 16.82 -17.86
N LEU A 388 8.09 16.81 -19.17
CA LEU A 388 6.91 17.40 -19.79
C LEU A 388 5.63 16.70 -19.32
N ALA A 389 5.59 15.37 -19.32
CA ALA A 389 4.44 14.59 -18.87
C ALA A 389 4.13 14.83 -17.37
N LEU A 390 5.16 14.77 -16.51
CA LEU A 390 4.98 15.09 -15.09
C LEU A 390 4.49 16.54 -14.89
N THR A 391 5.05 17.51 -15.61
CA THR A 391 4.63 18.90 -15.51
C THR A 391 3.17 19.08 -15.96
N SER A 392 2.75 18.40 -17.03
CA SER A 392 1.35 18.42 -17.52
C SER A 392 0.39 17.80 -16.49
N TYR A 393 0.80 16.71 -15.87
CA TYR A 393 0.02 16.09 -14.79
C TYR A 393 -0.14 17.02 -13.58
N LEU A 394 0.94 17.63 -13.11
CA LEU A 394 0.91 18.56 -11.98
C LEU A 394 0.09 19.82 -12.29
N TYR A 395 0.15 20.31 -13.52
CA TYR A 395 -0.68 21.42 -14.00
C TYR A 395 -2.16 21.08 -13.94
N TRP A 396 -2.53 19.91 -14.45
CA TRP A 396 -3.91 19.44 -14.41
C TRP A 396 -4.42 19.27 -12.98
N LEU A 397 -3.61 18.70 -12.08
CA LEU A 397 -3.97 18.57 -10.66
C LEU A 397 -4.21 19.93 -9.99
N ALA A 398 -3.55 20.98 -10.44
CA ALA A 398 -3.66 22.33 -9.88
C ALA A 398 -4.67 23.22 -10.61
N GLN A 399 -5.47 22.67 -11.50
CA GLN A 399 -6.49 23.42 -12.21
C GLN A 399 -7.45 24.08 -11.20
N ASP A 400 -7.66 25.39 -11.34
CA ASP A 400 -8.42 26.25 -10.42
C ASP A 400 -7.80 26.46 -9.01
N ALA A 401 -6.59 25.96 -8.75
CA ALA A 401 -5.89 26.24 -7.51
C ALA A 401 -5.38 27.70 -7.45
N PRO A 402 -5.43 28.37 -6.28
CA PRO A 402 -5.01 29.76 -6.14
C PRO A 402 -3.48 29.90 -6.32
N THR A 403 -3.06 30.40 -7.48
CA THR A 403 -1.65 30.59 -7.80
C THR A 403 -0.97 31.57 -6.86
N GLY A 404 0.20 31.20 -6.35
CA GLY A 404 1.01 32.03 -5.46
C GLY A 404 0.60 31.97 -3.99
N ASP A 405 -0.48 31.31 -3.64
CA ASP A 405 -0.86 31.10 -2.23
C ASP A 405 0.07 30.06 -1.60
N ARG A 406 0.91 30.54 -0.68
CA ARG A 406 1.87 29.70 0.06
C ARG A 406 1.30 29.15 1.37
N GLN A 407 0.06 29.48 1.71
CA GLN A 407 -0.60 29.07 2.94
C GLN A 407 -1.81 28.16 2.71
N MET A 408 -1.94 27.63 1.50
CA MET A 408 -3.04 26.70 1.17
C MET A 408 -3.13 25.56 2.20
N PRO A 409 -4.31 25.32 2.79
CA PRO A 409 -4.52 24.20 3.70
C PRO A 409 -4.13 22.86 3.05
N GLY A 410 -3.45 22.02 3.79
CA GLY A 410 -3.08 20.70 3.31
C GLY A 410 -1.89 20.61 2.34
N ARG A 411 -1.22 21.73 2.04
CA ARG A 411 -0.13 21.80 1.03
C ARG A 411 1.14 21.02 1.37
N GLY A 412 1.37 20.65 2.61
CA GLY A 412 2.59 19.99 3.08
C GLY A 412 2.29 18.88 4.05
N PHE A 413 3.30 18.44 4.74
CA PHE A 413 3.08 17.64 5.95
C PHE A 413 2.77 18.63 7.10
N PRO A 414 1.73 18.40 7.89
CA PRO A 414 1.47 19.23 9.08
C PRO A 414 2.66 19.17 10.02
N ALA A 415 3.13 20.32 10.49
CA ALA A 415 4.23 20.37 11.42
C ALA A 415 3.90 19.58 12.70
N LEU A 416 4.81 18.72 13.12
CA LEU A 416 4.70 17.95 14.35
C LEU A 416 5.62 18.57 15.39
N ALA A 417 5.04 19.09 16.47
CA ALA A 417 5.83 19.64 17.57
C ALA A 417 6.67 18.53 18.22
N GLN A 418 7.93 18.84 18.50
CA GLN A 418 8.81 17.94 19.23
C GLN A 418 8.27 17.73 20.65
N THR A 419 8.32 16.51 21.14
CA THR A 419 7.91 16.17 22.51
C THR A 419 9.02 16.53 23.51
N GLU A 420 8.68 16.59 24.79
CA GLU A 420 9.66 16.84 25.85
C GLU A 420 10.76 15.77 25.93
N GLN A 421 10.48 14.54 25.47
CA GLN A 421 11.45 13.44 25.45
C GLN A 421 12.36 13.46 24.22
N GLY A 422 12.19 14.43 23.32
CA GLY A 422 12.93 14.48 22.06
C GLY A 422 12.64 13.28 21.15
N PHE A 423 13.64 12.77 20.48
CA PHE A 423 13.55 11.58 19.61
C PHE A 423 14.73 10.64 19.88
N ASP A 424 14.45 9.33 19.81
CA ASP A 424 15.41 8.28 20.15
C ASP A 424 15.26 7.08 19.21
N PRO A 425 16.31 6.72 18.45
CA PRO A 425 16.22 5.60 17.52
C PRO A 425 16.10 4.23 18.20
N ASP A 426 16.57 4.05 19.44
CA ASP A 426 16.43 2.76 20.14
C ASP A 426 14.97 2.52 20.55
N ARG A 427 14.25 3.57 20.99
CA ARG A 427 12.80 3.50 21.16
C ARG A 427 12.08 3.34 19.82
N GLY A 428 12.60 4.00 18.78
CA GLY A 428 12.07 3.93 17.41
C GLY A 428 12.16 2.55 16.79
N GLU A 429 13.19 1.77 17.11
CA GLU A 429 13.32 0.38 16.67
C GLU A 429 12.14 -0.49 17.13
N VAL A 430 11.71 -0.33 18.39
CA VAL A 430 10.56 -1.06 18.93
C VAL A 430 9.27 -0.68 18.21
N VAL A 431 9.10 0.61 17.88
CA VAL A 431 7.96 1.10 17.11
C VAL A 431 7.99 0.55 15.69
N TYR A 432 9.18 0.56 15.05
CA TYR A 432 9.38 0.05 13.70
C TYR A 432 9.04 -1.44 13.58
N ALA A 433 9.62 -2.25 14.43
CA ALA A 433 9.37 -3.69 14.45
C ALA A 433 7.90 -4.02 14.63
N LYS A 434 7.19 -3.23 15.44
CA LYS A 434 5.78 -3.46 15.72
C LYS A 434 4.83 -2.97 14.63
N HIS A 435 5.09 -1.81 14.00
CA HIS A 435 4.09 -1.12 13.18
C HIS A 435 4.52 -0.91 11.72
N CYS A 436 5.80 -1.10 11.39
CA CYS A 436 6.33 -0.72 10.08
C CYS A 436 6.91 -1.90 9.30
N ALA A 437 7.59 -2.82 10.00
CA ALA A 437 8.30 -3.95 9.38
C ALA A 437 7.37 -4.85 8.54
N VAL A 438 6.10 -4.99 8.92
CA VAL A 438 5.11 -5.81 8.21
C VAL A 438 4.94 -5.39 6.73
N CYS A 439 5.11 -4.11 6.44
CA CYS A 439 5.04 -3.57 5.07
C CYS A 439 6.44 -3.30 4.50
N HIS A 440 7.30 -2.66 5.29
CA HIS A 440 8.58 -2.14 4.80
C HIS A 440 9.76 -3.11 4.98
N GLY A 441 9.52 -4.33 5.47
CA GLY A 441 10.55 -5.32 5.77
C GLY A 441 11.30 -5.06 7.07
N GLU A 442 11.93 -6.10 7.64
CA GLU A 442 12.67 -5.98 8.90
C GLU A 442 13.92 -5.09 8.77
N GLU A 443 14.56 -5.14 7.61
CA GLU A 443 15.75 -4.35 7.26
C GLU A 443 15.40 -3.13 6.38
N GLY A 444 14.12 -2.72 6.35
CA GLY A 444 13.65 -1.55 5.59
C GLY A 444 13.74 -1.69 4.07
N GLU A 445 13.83 -2.92 3.58
CA GLU A 445 14.04 -3.27 2.17
C GLU A 445 12.80 -3.07 1.29
N GLY A 446 11.64 -2.84 1.91
CA GLY A 446 10.36 -2.73 1.21
C GLY A 446 9.66 -4.05 0.97
N GLY A 447 8.49 -4.00 0.33
CA GLY A 447 7.68 -5.17 -0.03
C GLY A 447 7.34 -5.20 -1.51
N TYR A 448 7.41 -6.39 -2.11
CA TYR A 448 7.25 -6.58 -3.55
C TYR A 448 6.19 -7.63 -3.87
N ALA A 449 5.44 -7.39 -4.94
CA ALA A 449 4.58 -8.36 -5.61
C ALA A 449 5.31 -8.81 -6.90
N GLY A 450 6.02 -9.92 -6.83
CA GLY A 450 6.96 -10.30 -7.88
C GLY A 450 8.09 -9.27 -8.02
N THR A 451 8.20 -8.61 -9.17
CA THR A 451 9.18 -7.54 -9.42
C THR A 451 8.63 -6.14 -9.17
N GLU A 452 7.33 -6.00 -8.92
CA GLU A 452 6.71 -4.70 -8.67
C GLU A 452 6.77 -4.34 -7.19
N MET A 453 7.35 -3.18 -6.89
CA MET A 453 7.39 -2.63 -5.53
C MET A 453 5.99 -2.16 -5.12
N VAL A 454 5.52 -2.64 -3.99
CA VAL A 454 4.26 -2.21 -3.37
C VAL A 454 4.53 -1.33 -2.15
N PHE A 455 5.48 -1.71 -1.32
CA PHE A 455 5.90 -0.92 -0.17
C PHE A 455 7.33 -0.42 -0.39
N PRO A 456 7.57 0.90 -0.34
CA PRO A 456 8.88 1.44 -0.68
C PRO A 456 9.96 1.05 0.35
N PRO A 457 11.20 0.82 -0.09
CA PRO A 457 12.33 0.69 0.80
C PRO A 457 12.61 2.01 1.53
N LEU A 458 12.88 1.95 2.83
CA LEU A 458 13.07 3.12 3.69
C LEU A 458 14.54 3.46 3.92
N TRP A 459 15.44 2.48 3.84
CA TRP A 459 16.89 2.63 3.87
C TRP A 459 17.57 1.54 3.04
N GLY A 460 18.90 1.50 3.03
CA GLY A 460 19.67 0.59 2.17
C GLY A 460 19.82 1.09 0.74
N GLU A 461 20.44 0.28 -0.11
CA GLU A 461 20.85 0.67 -1.48
C GLU A 461 19.71 1.05 -2.40
N ARG A 462 18.54 0.46 -2.20
CA ARG A 462 17.34 0.66 -3.03
C ARG A 462 16.45 1.81 -2.56
N SER A 463 16.84 2.49 -1.50
CA SER A 463 16.10 3.62 -0.92
C SER A 463 16.55 4.97 -1.52
N TYR A 464 15.90 6.04 -1.10
CA TYR A 464 16.30 7.41 -1.41
C TYR A 464 17.66 7.76 -0.78
N ASN A 465 18.42 8.66 -1.42
CA ASN A 465 19.74 9.03 -0.93
C ASN A 465 19.72 10.09 0.17
N TRP A 466 20.89 10.34 0.78
CA TRP A 466 21.06 11.32 1.85
C TRP A 466 20.70 12.76 1.44
N GLY A 467 20.62 13.07 0.17
CA GLY A 467 20.13 14.36 -0.31
C GLY A 467 18.61 14.51 -0.35
N ALA A 468 17.82 13.44 -0.20
CA ALA A 468 16.34 13.49 -0.23
C ALA A 468 15.78 14.21 1.01
N GLY A 469 14.60 14.82 0.90
CA GLY A 469 14.00 15.55 2.04
C GLY A 469 13.63 14.67 3.24
N MET A 470 13.34 13.39 2.98
CA MET A 470 12.93 12.42 4.00
C MET A 470 14.08 11.94 4.91
N HIS A 471 15.35 12.28 4.60
CA HIS A 471 16.44 12.03 5.53
C HIS A 471 16.33 12.90 6.81
N ARG A 472 15.58 13.97 6.78
CA ARG A 472 15.35 14.81 7.93
C ARG A 472 14.30 14.21 8.86
N ILE A 473 14.66 14.06 10.13
CA ILE A 473 13.82 13.43 11.17
C ILE A 473 12.50 14.19 11.35
N ASP A 474 12.52 15.51 11.38
CA ASP A 474 11.31 16.35 11.51
C ASP A 474 10.33 16.16 10.33
N THR A 475 10.85 16.08 9.13
CA THR A 475 10.05 15.86 7.92
C THR A 475 9.47 14.44 7.90
N ALA A 476 10.28 13.44 8.24
CA ALA A 476 9.85 12.05 8.31
C ALA A 476 8.80 11.85 9.44
N ALA A 477 9.02 12.42 10.63
CA ALA A 477 8.08 12.35 11.75
C ALA A 477 6.72 12.96 11.39
N ALA A 478 6.71 14.13 10.74
CA ALA A 478 5.49 14.79 10.29
C ALA A 478 4.74 13.95 9.24
N PHE A 479 5.44 13.35 8.28
CA PHE A 479 4.87 12.44 7.29
C PHE A 479 4.27 11.19 7.95
N ILE A 480 5.06 10.51 8.80
CA ILE A 480 4.66 9.28 9.49
C ILE A 480 3.43 9.52 10.35
N LYS A 481 3.47 10.53 11.22
CA LYS A 481 2.32 10.87 12.06
C LYS A 481 1.04 11.11 11.27
N THR A 482 1.19 11.69 10.08
CA THR A 482 0.06 12.10 9.26
C THR A 482 -0.51 10.96 8.43
N ASN A 483 0.36 10.08 7.90
CA ASN A 483 0.01 9.22 6.80
C ASN A 483 0.26 7.73 7.05
N MET A 484 1.00 7.38 8.12
CA MET A 484 1.35 5.99 8.43
C MET A 484 0.83 5.55 9.82
N PRO A 485 0.57 4.27 10.04
CA PRO A 485 0.45 3.21 9.05
C PRO A 485 -0.65 3.45 8.03
N LEU A 486 -0.40 3.10 6.76
CA LEU A 486 -1.36 3.30 5.67
C LEU A 486 -2.65 2.51 5.94
N GLY A 487 -3.79 3.17 5.88
CA GLY A 487 -5.10 2.55 6.18
C GLY A 487 -5.50 2.59 7.66
N ASN A 488 -4.56 2.64 8.58
CA ASN A 488 -4.82 2.78 10.02
C ASN A 488 -4.15 4.04 10.60
N TYR A 489 -4.55 5.17 10.08
CA TYR A 489 -3.99 6.47 10.47
C TYR A 489 -4.27 6.79 11.94
N LEU A 490 -3.31 7.39 12.63
CA LEU A 490 -3.43 8.00 13.96
C LEU A 490 -3.20 7.06 15.16
N GLU A 491 -2.81 5.83 14.98
CA GLU A 491 -2.47 4.98 16.12
C GLU A 491 -1.16 5.38 16.80
N LEU A 492 -0.21 5.92 16.03
CA LEU A 492 1.06 6.36 16.61
C LEU A 492 0.88 7.63 17.44
N SER A 493 1.43 7.63 18.65
CA SER A 493 1.59 8.87 19.41
C SER A 493 2.61 9.79 18.72
N ASP A 494 2.63 11.07 19.08
CA ASP A 494 3.63 12.01 18.56
C ASP A 494 5.04 11.55 18.90
N GLN A 495 5.25 11.02 20.11
CA GLN A 495 6.53 10.46 20.53
C GLN A 495 6.96 9.27 19.63
N GLN A 496 6.05 8.34 19.37
CA GLN A 496 6.34 7.20 18.50
C GLN A 496 6.69 7.63 17.07
N ALA A 497 6.01 8.65 16.55
CA ALA A 497 6.33 9.19 15.22
C ALA A 497 7.72 9.82 15.16
N TRP A 498 8.13 10.56 16.19
CA TRP A 498 9.47 11.10 16.33
C TRP A 498 10.53 10.02 16.47
N ASP A 499 10.31 9.05 17.35
CA ASP A 499 11.25 7.96 17.62
C ASP A 499 11.47 7.06 16.39
N VAL A 500 10.39 6.65 15.71
CA VAL A 500 10.53 5.81 14.52
C VAL A 500 11.13 6.56 13.33
N ALA A 501 10.87 7.87 13.19
CA ALA A 501 11.56 8.69 12.20
C ALA A 501 13.06 8.76 12.47
N ALA A 502 13.46 8.89 13.75
CA ALA A 502 14.85 8.84 14.17
C ALA A 502 15.50 7.47 13.86
N TYR A 503 14.78 6.36 14.12
CA TYR A 503 15.27 5.01 13.81
C TYR A 503 15.50 4.82 12.30
N ILE A 504 14.51 5.15 11.46
CA ILE A 504 14.62 5.05 9.99
C ILE A 504 15.80 5.89 9.46
N ASN A 505 16.01 7.07 10.03
CA ASN A 505 17.07 7.97 9.63
C ASN A 505 18.43 7.70 10.33
N SER A 506 18.49 6.75 11.25
CA SER A 506 19.74 6.23 11.80
C SER A 506 20.35 5.08 10.96
N GLN A 507 19.71 4.71 9.86
CA GLN A 507 20.16 3.66 8.96
C GLN A 507 20.88 4.24 7.74
N GLU A 508 21.84 3.46 7.20
CA GLU A 508 22.63 3.90 6.04
C GLU A 508 21.79 3.83 4.73
N ARG A 509 22.12 4.71 3.79
CA ARG A 509 21.43 4.83 2.51
C ARG A 509 22.41 5.34 1.44
N PRO A 510 22.03 5.43 0.13
CA PRO A 510 22.90 5.93 -0.92
C PRO A 510 23.42 7.34 -0.62
N GLN A 511 24.62 7.62 -1.07
CA GLN A 511 25.34 8.87 -0.81
C GLN A 511 24.60 10.10 -1.35
N ASP A 512 24.74 11.22 -0.66
CA ASP A 512 24.32 12.52 -1.17
C ASP A 512 25.04 12.82 -2.49
N PRO A 513 24.35 13.10 -3.59
CA PRO A 513 24.99 13.43 -4.86
C PRO A 513 25.84 14.69 -4.82
N ARG A 514 25.78 15.48 -3.76
CA ARG A 514 26.63 16.65 -3.55
C ARG A 514 27.91 16.35 -2.75
N PHE A 515 28.09 15.09 -2.34
CA PHE A 515 29.31 14.64 -1.67
C PHE A 515 30.52 14.79 -2.58
N ASN A 516 31.53 15.49 -2.10
CA ASN A 516 32.76 15.84 -2.85
C ASN A 516 34.01 15.04 -2.43
N GLY A 517 33.82 13.99 -1.63
CA GLY A 517 34.91 13.20 -1.04
C GLY A 517 35.23 13.59 0.41
N ASP A 518 34.69 14.71 0.91
CA ASP A 518 34.86 15.17 2.30
C ASP A 518 33.52 15.15 3.04
N LEU A 519 33.42 14.26 4.02
CA LEU A 519 32.20 14.10 4.81
C LEU A 519 31.91 15.33 5.67
N ALA A 520 32.95 15.92 6.27
CA ALA A 520 32.80 17.08 7.16
C ALA A 520 32.34 18.32 6.38
N GLU A 521 32.95 18.60 5.21
CA GLU A 521 32.53 19.69 4.33
C GLU A 521 31.09 19.48 3.84
N THR A 522 30.75 18.25 3.43
CA THR A 522 29.39 17.94 2.95
C THR A 522 28.36 18.12 4.08
N THR A 523 28.71 17.68 5.28
CA THR A 523 27.85 17.86 6.48
C THR A 523 27.62 19.34 6.77
N GLU A 524 28.67 20.12 6.82
CA GLU A 524 28.58 21.57 7.10
C GLU A 524 27.70 22.30 6.07
N ARG A 525 27.88 21.96 4.79
CA ARG A 525 27.19 22.67 3.70
C ARG A 525 25.73 22.26 3.50
N PHE A 526 25.38 21.01 3.74
CA PHE A 526 24.10 20.45 3.28
C PHE A 526 23.29 19.71 4.34
N HIS A 527 23.91 19.36 5.47
CA HIS A 527 23.32 18.48 6.49
C HIS A 527 23.37 19.03 7.92
N GLY A 528 23.69 20.30 8.07
CA GLY A 528 23.69 20.93 9.40
C GLY A 528 22.31 21.02 10.01
N GLY A 529 22.19 20.68 11.31
CA GLY A 529 20.98 20.90 12.07
C GLY A 529 20.60 19.76 13.01
N GLU A 530 19.71 20.04 13.94
CA GLU A 530 19.26 19.14 15.01
C GLU A 530 18.61 17.84 14.48
N PHE A 531 17.94 17.91 13.32
CA PHE A 531 17.14 16.83 12.77
C PHE A 531 17.85 16.03 11.67
N ASP A 532 19.19 16.08 11.63
CA ASP A 532 19.99 15.41 10.61
C ASP A 532 21.09 14.56 11.25
N TYR A 533 21.21 13.32 10.78
CA TYR A 533 22.20 12.39 11.31
C TYR A 533 23.42 12.20 10.39
N TYR A 534 23.39 12.71 9.17
CA TYR A 534 24.50 12.59 8.22
C TYR A 534 25.78 13.27 8.76
N GLY A 535 26.88 12.52 8.76
CA GLY A 535 28.18 13.00 9.22
C GLY A 535 28.28 13.26 10.74
N VAL A 536 27.20 13.09 11.51
CA VAL A 536 27.13 13.41 12.95
C VAL A 536 26.93 12.17 13.80
N ARG A 537 25.97 11.31 13.44
CA ARG A 537 25.66 10.10 14.19
C ARG A 537 26.45 8.90 13.69
N LYS A 538 26.81 8.01 14.60
CA LYS A 538 27.40 6.70 14.26
C LYS A 538 26.30 5.67 14.03
N ALA A 539 26.45 4.91 12.96
CA ALA A 539 25.69 3.69 12.71
C ALA A 539 26.06 2.60 13.73
N ARG A 540 25.33 1.49 13.73
CA ARG A 540 25.58 0.34 14.63
C ARG A 540 27.00 -0.25 14.50
N ASP A 541 27.64 -0.11 13.35
CA ASP A 541 29.02 -0.55 13.10
C ASP A 541 30.09 0.44 13.60
N GLY A 542 29.70 1.53 14.25
CA GLY A 542 30.56 2.55 14.83
C GLY A 542 31.08 3.62 13.87
N ARG A 543 30.73 3.55 12.58
CA ARG A 543 31.08 4.56 11.57
C ARG A 543 30.06 5.69 11.52
N LEU A 544 30.50 6.86 11.10
CA LEU A 544 29.58 7.98 10.87
C LEU A 544 28.68 7.67 9.66
N LEU A 545 27.40 7.99 9.81
CA LEU A 545 26.43 7.90 8.71
C LEU A 545 26.87 8.80 7.54
N GLY A 546 26.69 8.31 6.32
CA GLY A 546 27.19 8.95 5.10
C GLY A 546 28.66 8.67 4.81
N SER A 547 29.43 8.06 5.74
CA SER A 547 30.84 7.67 5.48
C SER A 547 30.96 6.37 4.68
N ARG A 548 29.91 5.56 4.68
CA ARG A 548 29.75 4.39 3.82
C ARG A 548 28.78 4.74 2.71
N ALA A 549 29.30 5.43 1.70
CA ALA A 549 28.57 5.49 0.45
C ALA A 549 28.27 4.06 0.01
N MET A 550 26.99 3.65 0.07
CA MET A 550 26.56 2.46 -0.64
C MET A 550 26.79 2.78 -2.12
N SER A 551 27.82 2.14 -2.72
CA SER A 551 28.03 2.23 -4.15
C SER A 551 26.75 1.74 -4.82
N PRO A 552 26.31 2.38 -5.92
CA PRO A 552 25.19 1.83 -6.69
C PRO A 552 25.49 0.36 -7.01
N PRO A 553 24.48 -0.53 -7.02
CA PRO A 553 24.68 -1.89 -7.46
C PRO A 553 25.37 -1.82 -8.83
N ALA A 554 26.49 -2.52 -9.00
CA ALA A 554 27.18 -2.58 -10.27
C ALA A 554 26.13 -2.94 -11.33
N SER A 555 25.93 -2.08 -12.31
CA SER A 555 25.07 -2.38 -13.46
C SER A 555 25.48 -3.77 -13.93
N ALA A 556 24.51 -4.68 -14.06
CA ALA A 556 24.79 -6.05 -14.47
C ALA A 556 25.72 -5.99 -15.67
N ALA A 557 26.97 -6.41 -15.47
CA ALA A 557 28.03 -6.33 -16.45
C ALA A 557 27.48 -6.89 -17.75
N GLN A 558 27.54 -6.07 -18.79
CA GLN A 558 27.30 -6.51 -20.16
C GLN A 558 28.12 -7.80 -20.34
N THR A 559 27.43 -8.92 -20.43
CA THR A 559 28.03 -10.16 -20.92
C THR A 559 28.47 -9.83 -22.33
N GLU A 560 29.76 -9.57 -22.50
CA GLU A 560 30.38 -9.50 -23.82
C GLU A 560 30.01 -10.80 -24.53
N VAL A 561 29.11 -10.69 -25.50
CA VAL A 561 28.92 -11.73 -26.50
C VAL A 561 30.19 -11.72 -27.32
N GLY A 562 31.09 -12.64 -26.99
CA GLY A 562 32.27 -12.90 -27.80
C GLY A 562 31.81 -13.30 -29.20
N THR A 563 32.14 -12.49 -30.17
CA THR A 563 32.14 -12.86 -31.57
C THR A 563 33.38 -13.70 -31.82
N ASP A 564 33.17 -15.02 -31.98
CA ASP A 564 34.01 -15.87 -32.78
C ASP A 564 33.18 -16.52 -33.92
#